data_02c98ed6942c820bd538844ed72e40eb
#
_entry.id   02c98ed6942c820bd538844ed72e40eb
#
_cell.length_a   1.000
_cell.length_b   1.000
_cell.length_c   1.000
_cell.angle_alpha   90.00
_cell.angle_beta   90.00
_cell.angle_gamma   90.00
#
_symmetry.space_group_name_H-M   'P 1'
#
loop_
_entity.id
_entity.type
_entity.pdbx_description
1 polymer ?
#
loop_
_entity_poly.entity_id
_entity_poly.type
_entity_poly.pdbx_seq_one_letter_code
_entity_poly.pdbx_strand_id
1 'polypeptide(L)'
;MTVTAVRKDPAKLTMTVDAEFDAPAERVWQLWADPRQLERWWGPPTYPATFTKHDLAAGSRVEYHMTGPEGDQPRGYWDILETEAPHRLVVRDGFANDDGSPNEALPRNQMIVTIAEVGGGRTRMSIESVFPSTEAMEQALAMGMEPGITEAVGQIDAILAEDTVRS
;
A
#
# COMPACT_ATOMS: atom_id res chain seq x y z
N MET A 1 15.28 -9.59 -2.19
CA MET A 1 15.44 -8.18 -2.47
C MET A 1 14.10 -7.53 -2.75
N THR A 2 13.84 -6.45 -2.13
CA THR A 2 12.51 -5.88 -2.06
C THR A 2 12.23 -4.91 -3.21
N VAL A 3 12.45 -3.63 -2.98
CA VAL A 3 12.17 -2.60 -3.99
C VAL A 3 13.22 -2.64 -5.09
N THR A 4 12.79 -2.77 -6.34
CA THR A 4 13.68 -2.84 -7.49
C THR A 4 13.72 -1.52 -8.26
N ALA A 5 12.65 -0.72 -8.21
CA ALA A 5 12.60 0.56 -8.90
C ALA A 5 11.51 1.46 -8.31
N VAL A 6 11.76 2.76 -8.38
CA VAL A 6 10.74 3.77 -8.12
C VAL A 6 10.71 4.68 -9.35
N ARG A 7 9.54 4.81 -9.98
CA ARG A 7 9.37 5.57 -11.21
C ARG A 7 8.34 6.67 -11.01
N LYS A 8 8.70 7.89 -11.38
CA LYS A 8 7.80 9.05 -11.31
C LYS A 8 7.57 9.59 -12.70
N ASP A 9 6.31 9.79 -13.06
CA ASP A 9 5.92 10.38 -14.35
C ASP A 9 5.00 11.58 -14.11
N PRO A 10 5.54 12.80 -14.00
CA PRO A 10 4.75 13.99 -13.75
C PRO A 10 3.74 14.31 -14.84
N ALA A 11 4.02 13.90 -16.08
CA ALA A 11 3.09 14.13 -17.21
C ALA A 11 1.82 13.29 -17.07
N LYS A 12 1.95 12.08 -16.50
CA LYS A 12 0.83 11.17 -16.26
C LYS A 12 0.31 11.23 -14.83
N LEU A 13 0.93 12.03 -13.99
CA LEU A 13 0.60 12.18 -12.56
C LEU A 13 0.68 10.84 -11.82
N THR A 14 1.74 10.05 -12.09
CA THR A 14 1.91 8.74 -11.47
C THR A 14 3.25 8.60 -10.76
N MET A 15 3.23 7.77 -9.71
CA MET A 15 4.45 7.27 -9.07
C MET A 15 4.27 5.76 -8.89
N THR A 16 5.22 4.97 -9.36
CA THR A 16 5.15 3.52 -9.28
C THR A 16 6.32 2.96 -8.50
N VAL A 17 6.02 2.11 -7.54
CA VAL A 17 7.03 1.36 -6.78
C VAL A 17 6.97 -0.08 -7.24
N ASP A 18 8.07 -0.60 -7.77
CA ASP A 18 8.21 -2.00 -8.18
C ASP A 18 9.01 -2.76 -7.14
N ALA A 19 8.56 -3.94 -6.79
CA ALA A 19 9.25 -4.82 -5.85
C ALA A 19 9.19 -6.27 -6.33
N GLU A 20 10.19 -7.08 -5.96
CA GLU A 20 10.22 -8.51 -6.30
C GLU A 20 10.47 -9.32 -5.05
N PHE A 21 9.78 -10.46 -4.96
CA PHE A 21 9.83 -11.34 -3.80
C PHE A 21 10.01 -12.79 -4.23
N ASP A 22 10.71 -13.57 -3.40
CA ASP A 22 10.89 -15.01 -3.58
C ASP A 22 9.68 -15.75 -2.98
N ALA A 23 8.51 -15.55 -3.57
CA ALA A 23 7.26 -16.14 -3.11
C ALA A 23 6.26 -16.19 -4.26
N PRO A 24 5.29 -17.11 -4.26
CA PRO A 24 4.26 -17.15 -5.31
C PRO A 24 3.28 -15.99 -5.17
N ALA A 25 2.58 -15.69 -6.26
CA ALA A 25 1.62 -14.56 -6.30
C ALA A 25 0.56 -14.65 -5.20
N GLU A 26 0.07 -15.84 -4.91
CA GLU A 26 -0.94 -16.06 -3.87
C GLU A 26 -0.42 -15.69 -2.49
N ARG A 27 0.86 -15.97 -2.21
CA ARG A 27 1.49 -15.57 -0.95
C ARG A 27 1.64 -14.05 -0.85
N VAL A 28 2.05 -13.41 -1.94
CA VAL A 28 2.17 -11.94 -1.98
C VAL A 28 0.79 -11.30 -1.80
N TRP A 29 -0.24 -11.89 -2.40
CA TRP A 29 -1.61 -11.41 -2.23
C TRP A 29 -2.06 -11.42 -0.76
N GLN A 30 -1.65 -12.42 0.03
CA GLN A 30 -2.01 -12.50 1.44
C GLN A 30 -1.49 -11.31 2.26
N LEU A 31 -0.42 -10.67 1.81
CA LEU A 31 0.09 -9.46 2.44
C LEU A 31 -0.92 -8.31 2.39
N TRP A 32 -1.81 -8.34 1.42
CA TRP A 32 -2.91 -7.37 1.26
C TRP A 32 -4.22 -7.89 1.83
N ALA A 33 -4.50 -9.18 1.62
CA ALA A 33 -5.79 -9.78 1.94
C ALA A 33 -5.97 -10.10 3.43
N ASP A 34 -4.87 -10.33 4.15
CA ASP A 34 -4.89 -10.59 5.58
C ASP A 34 -4.58 -9.29 6.32
N PRO A 35 -5.56 -8.70 7.05
CA PRO A 35 -5.31 -7.42 7.74
C PRO A 35 -4.20 -7.48 8.77
N ARG A 36 -3.96 -8.64 9.40
CA ARG A 36 -2.87 -8.77 10.38
C ARG A 36 -1.50 -8.73 9.70
N GLN A 37 -1.40 -9.23 8.47
CA GLN A 37 -0.17 -9.12 7.69
C GLN A 37 -0.02 -7.73 7.09
N LEU A 38 -1.09 -7.15 6.57
CA LEU A 38 -1.09 -5.81 6.00
C LEU A 38 -0.63 -4.78 7.04
N GLU A 39 -1.06 -4.91 8.29
CA GLU A 39 -0.65 -4.03 9.39
C GLU A 39 0.86 -4.01 9.62
N ARG A 40 1.52 -5.11 9.30
CA ARG A 40 2.95 -5.27 9.59
C ARG A 40 3.85 -4.52 8.61
N TRP A 41 3.33 -4.14 7.46
CA TRP A 41 4.18 -3.49 6.46
C TRP A 41 3.59 -2.21 5.88
N TRP A 42 2.29 -1.96 5.98
CA TRP A 42 1.65 -0.81 5.33
C TRP A 42 2.21 0.53 5.82
N GLY A 43 2.41 0.71 7.10
CA GLY A 43 3.02 1.92 7.63
C GLY A 43 4.55 1.78 7.71
N PRO A 44 5.30 2.89 7.57
CA PRO A 44 6.75 2.83 7.83
C PRO A 44 7.01 2.48 9.29
N PRO A 45 8.24 2.04 9.65
CA PRO A 45 8.52 1.58 11.02
C PRO A 45 8.17 2.56 12.13
N THR A 46 8.21 3.87 11.85
CA THR A 46 7.87 4.92 12.83
C THR A 46 6.37 5.15 12.95
N TYR A 47 5.58 4.66 11.99
CA TYR A 47 4.12 4.84 11.95
C TYR A 47 3.43 3.52 11.58
N PRO A 48 3.52 2.49 12.44
CA PRO A 48 2.85 1.23 12.16
C PRO A 48 1.34 1.39 12.01
N ALA A 49 0.75 0.63 11.09
CA ALA A 49 -0.66 0.71 10.77
C ALA A 49 -1.50 -0.27 11.60
N THR A 50 -2.73 0.13 11.88
CA THR A 50 -3.77 -0.73 12.48
C THR A 50 -4.99 -0.66 11.58
N PHE A 51 -5.46 -1.80 11.08
CA PHE A 51 -6.64 -1.87 10.23
C PHE A 51 -7.86 -2.22 11.06
N THR A 52 -8.80 -1.27 11.17
CA THR A 52 -10.01 -1.40 11.97
C THR A 52 -11.18 -1.95 11.18
N LYS A 53 -11.15 -1.82 9.85
CA LYS A 53 -12.13 -2.39 8.94
C LYS A 53 -11.39 -2.83 7.68
N HIS A 54 -11.59 -4.08 7.27
CA HIS A 54 -10.87 -4.64 6.13
C HIS A 54 -11.76 -5.59 5.34
N ASP A 55 -12.05 -5.25 4.10
CA ASP A 55 -12.76 -6.08 3.15
C ASP A 55 -12.32 -5.64 1.75
N LEU A 56 -11.70 -6.53 0.98
CA LEU A 56 -11.20 -6.22 -0.35
C LEU A 56 -12.22 -6.48 -1.48
N ALA A 57 -13.46 -6.78 -1.15
CA ALA A 57 -14.49 -6.91 -2.17
C ALA A 57 -14.79 -5.57 -2.82
N ALA A 58 -14.98 -5.54 -4.14
CA ALA A 58 -15.34 -4.32 -4.86
C ALA A 58 -16.60 -3.68 -4.25
N GLY A 59 -16.55 -2.38 -4.03
CA GLY A 59 -17.60 -1.63 -3.37
C GLY A 59 -17.47 -1.51 -1.86
N SER A 60 -16.51 -2.22 -1.25
CA SER A 60 -16.27 -2.16 0.20
C SER A 60 -15.31 -1.05 0.55
N ARG A 61 -15.20 -0.75 1.84
CA ARG A 61 -14.26 0.25 2.37
C ARG A 61 -13.33 -0.38 3.39
N VAL A 62 -12.06 -0.04 3.30
CA VAL A 62 -11.02 -0.39 4.26
C VAL A 62 -10.72 0.87 5.06
N GLU A 63 -10.61 0.73 6.39
CA GLU A 63 -10.31 1.85 7.29
C GLU A 63 -9.13 1.49 8.18
N TYR A 64 -8.20 2.43 8.34
CA TYR A 64 -7.02 2.22 9.14
C TYR A 64 -6.53 3.51 9.76
N HIS A 65 -5.65 3.38 10.76
CA HIS A 65 -4.87 4.50 11.27
C HIS A 65 -3.43 4.05 11.45
N MET A 66 -2.52 5.01 11.45
CA MET A 66 -1.13 4.77 11.79
C MET A 66 -0.88 5.41 13.14
N THR A 67 0.03 4.85 13.93
CA THR A 67 0.34 5.38 15.26
C THR A 67 1.79 5.87 15.27
N GLY A 68 1.97 7.16 15.49
CA GLY A 68 3.28 7.77 15.56
C GLY A 68 3.94 7.65 16.93
N PRO A 69 5.23 7.99 17.04
CA PRO A 69 5.98 7.86 18.29
C PRO A 69 5.47 8.78 19.41
N GLU A 70 4.73 9.82 19.07
CA GLU A 70 4.13 10.75 20.04
C GLU A 70 2.67 10.46 20.32
N GLY A 71 2.16 9.34 19.80
CA GLY A 71 0.78 8.91 19.99
C GLY A 71 -0.22 9.51 19.00
N ASP A 72 0.24 10.28 18.02
CA ASP A 72 -0.62 10.79 16.97
C ASP A 72 -1.10 9.64 16.08
N GLN A 73 -2.35 9.71 15.63
CA GLN A 73 -2.99 8.63 14.88
C GLN A 73 -3.64 9.15 13.59
N PRO A 74 -2.81 9.47 12.56
CA PRO A 74 -3.39 9.83 11.26
C PRO A 74 -4.18 8.66 10.70
N ARG A 75 -5.35 8.96 10.13
CA ARG A 75 -6.29 7.98 9.61
C ARG A 75 -6.38 8.04 8.10
N GLY A 76 -6.60 6.87 7.50
CA GLY A 76 -6.82 6.76 6.07
C GLY A 76 -7.91 5.74 5.77
N TYR A 77 -8.33 5.72 4.52
CA TYR A 77 -9.31 4.73 4.06
C TYR A 77 -9.07 4.41 2.60
N TRP A 78 -9.54 3.24 2.18
CA TRP A 78 -9.57 2.84 0.78
C TRP A 78 -11.00 2.51 0.39
N ASP A 79 -11.47 3.06 -0.72
CA ASP A 79 -12.67 2.56 -1.37
C ASP A 79 -12.21 1.55 -2.42
N ILE A 80 -12.67 0.32 -2.32
CA ILE A 80 -12.24 -0.75 -3.22
C ILE A 80 -13.01 -0.63 -4.54
N LEU A 81 -12.28 -0.41 -5.63
CA LEU A 81 -12.85 -0.24 -6.96
C LEU A 81 -12.86 -1.53 -7.77
N GLU A 82 -11.75 -2.28 -7.72
CA GLU A 82 -11.61 -3.55 -8.43
C GLU A 82 -10.77 -4.51 -7.62
N THR A 83 -11.11 -5.79 -7.66
CA THR A 83 -10.34 -6.86 -7.04
C THR A 83 -10.32 -8.08 -7.95
N GLU A 84 -9.13 -8.52 -8.35
CA GLU A 84 -8.92 -9.74 -9.12
C GLU A 84 -7.79 -10.53 -8.46
N ALA A 85 -8.13 -11.26 -7.40
CA ALA A 85 -7.15 -12.02 -6.63
C ALA A 85 -6.54 -13.13 -7.49
N PRO A 86 -5.25 -13.37 -7.39
CA PRO A 86 -4.24 -12.68 -6.58
C PRO A 86 -3.46 -11.61 -7.37
N HIS A 87 -3.99 -11.11 -8.47
CA HIS A 87 -3.23 -10.33 -9.44
C HIS A 87 -3.47 -8.83 -9.46
N ARG A 88 -4.63 -8.38 -9.00
CA ARG A 88 -4.96 -6.96 -9.17
C ARG A 88 -5.86 -6.43 -8.06
N LEU A 89 -5.52 -5.23 -7.58
CA LEU A 89 -6.34 -4.49 -6.61
C LEU A 89 -6.30 -3.02 -7.02
N VAL A 90 -7.47 -2.41 -7.19
CA VAL A 90 -7.57 -0.98 -7.47
C VAL A 90 -8.40 -0.34 -6.38
N VAL A 91 -7.84 0.68 -5.74
CA VAL A 91 -8.50 1.40 -4.65
C VAL A 91 -8.43 2.90 -4.87
N ARG A 92 -9.40 3.61 -4.29
CA ARG A 92 -9.29 5.06 -4.12
C ARG A 92 -8.85 5.30 -2.69
N ASP A 93 -7.68 5.90 -2.55
CA ASP A 93 -7.00 6.10 -1.28
C ASP A 93 -7.21 7.55 -0.82
N GLY A 94 -7.62 7.75 0.42
CA GLY A 94 -7.86 9.07 0.96
C GLY A 94 -7.52 9.16 2.44
N PHE A 95 -7.49 10.39 2.95
CA PHE A 95 -7.31 10.65 4.36
C PHE A 95 -8.67 10.74 5.06
N ALA A 96 -8.72 10.33 6.31
CA ALA A 96 -9.92 10.38 7.12
C ALA A 96 -9.74 11.32 8.31
N ASN A 97 -10.86 11.86 8.78
CA ASN A 97 -10.92 12.65 10.02
C ASN A 97 -10.84 11.74 11.25
N ASP A 98 -10.70 12.32 12.43
CA ASP A 98 -10.61 11.56 13.68
C ASP A 98 -11.81 10.64 13.93
N ASP A 99 -12.98 10.99 13.40
CA ASP A 99 -14.20 10.18 13.53
C ASP A 99 -14.30 9.08 12.44
N GLY A 100 -13.31 8.99 11.56
CA GLY A 100 -13.28 8.01 10.48
C GLY A 100 -13.96 8.45 9.19
N SER A 101 -14.61 9.60 9.16
CA SER A 101 -15.23 10.11 7.93
C SER A 101 -14.15 10.63 6.96
N PRO A 102 -14.41 10.57 5.65
CA PRO A 102 -13.44 11.07 4.67
C PRO A 102 -13.16 12.57 4.85
N ASN A 103 -11.87 12.93 4.80
CA ASN A 103 -11.47 14.33 4.84
C ASN A 103 -11.46 14.88 3.41
N GLU A 104 -12.55 15.53 3.03
CA GLU A 104 -12.74 16.03 1.67
C GLU A 104 -11.86 17.24 1.35
N ALA A 105 -11.22 17.83 2.35
CA ALA A 105 -10.27 18.93 2.13
C ALA A 105 -8.94 18.46 1.56
N LEU A 106 -8.66 17.16 1.63
CA LEU A 106 -7.43 16.57 1.11
C LEU A 106 -7.72 15.76 -0.16
N PRO A 107 -6.78 15.73 -1.11
CA PRO A 107 -6.99 15.01 -2.36
C PRO A 107 -7.05 13.50 -2.14
N ARG A 108 -7.79 12.82 -3.02
CA ARG A 108 -7.85 11.36 -3.04
C ARG A 108 -7.04 10.87 -4.23
N ASN A 109 -6.20 9.88 -3.99
CA ASN A 109 -5.39 9.26 -5.02
C ASN A 109 -5.99 7.91 -5.39
N GLN A 110 -5.69 7.43 -6.58
CA GLN A 110 -6.00 6.06 -6.95
C GLN A 110 -4.73 5.24 -6.79
N MET A 111 -4.85 4.04 -6.24
CA MET A 111 -3.73 3.13 -6.09
C MET A 111 -4.05 1.85 -6.85
N ILE A 112 -3.13 1.44 -7.73
CA ILE A 112 -3.29 0.25 -8.55
C ILE A 112 -2.17 -0.72 -8.18
N VAL A 113 -2.55 -1.86 -7.61
CA VAL A 113 -1.61 -2.91 -7.24
C VAL A 113 -1.69 -4.02 -8.28
N THR A 114 -0.54 -4.40 -8.83
CA THR A 114 -0.44 -5.49 -9.80
C THR A 114 0.56 -6.50 -9.25
N ILE A 115 0.17 -7.78 -9.25
CA ILE A 115 0.99 -8.88 -8.75
C ILE A 115 1.10 -9.93 -9.86
N ALA A 116 2.32 -10.22 -10.29
CA ALA A 116 2.55 -11.14 -11.41
C ALA A 116 3.78 -12.01 -11.15
N GLU A 117 3.68 -13.29 -11.42
CA GLU A 117 4.82 -14.19 -11.33
C GLU A 117 5.78 -13.92 -12.50
N VAL A 118 7.07 -13.85 -12.21
CA VAL A 118 8.09 -13.52 -13.19
C VAL A 118 9.05 -14.68 -13.46
N GLY A 119 8.70 -15.89 -12.98
CA GLY A 119 9.50 -17.10 -13.16
C GLY A 119 10.42 -17.37 -11.99
N GLY A 120 10.88 -18.63 -11.88
CA GLY A 120 11.78 -19.04 -10.81
C GLY A 120 11.19 -18.98 -9.41
N GLY A 121 9.86 -19.02 -9.29
CA GLY A 121 9.18 -18.89 -8.00
C GLY A 121 9.13 -17.48 -7.46
N ARG A 122 9.46 -16.49 -8.28
CA ARG A 122 9.46 -15.08 -7.88
C ARG A 122 8.24 -14.35 -8.40
N THR A 123 7.84 -13.32 -7.68
CA THR A 123 6.67 -12.50 -7.99
C THR A 123 7.07 -11.03 -7.98
N ARG A 124 6.61 -10.29 -8.99
CA ARG A 124 6.75 -8.83 -9.02
C ARG A 124 5.45 -8.20 -8.57
N MET A 125 5.57 -7.21 -7.69
CA MET A 125 4.47 -6.38 -7.25
C MET A 125 4.74 -4.94 -7.66
N SER A 126 3.76 -4.31 -8.31
CA SER A 126 3.84 -2.89 -8.65
C SER A 126 2.71 -2.16 -7.93
N ILE A 127 3.07 -1.05 -7.29
CA ILE A 127 2.09 -0.17 -6.65
C ILE A 127 2.16 1.17 -7.39
N GLU A 128 1.15 1.44 -8.20
CA GLU A 128 1.06 2.69 -8.96
C GLU A 128 0.09 3.64 -8.27
N SER A 129 0.59 4.83 -7.89
CA SER A 129 -0.25 5.89 -7.34
C SER A 129 -0.57 6.88 -8.45
N VAL A 130 -1.84 7.18 -8.65
CA VAL A 130 -2.32 8.14 -9.64
C VAL A 130 -2.89 9.33 -8.89
N PHE A 131 -2.32 10.50 -9.12
CA PHE A 131 -2.72 11.74 -8.43
C PHE A 131 -3.75 12.51 -9.24
N PRO A 132 -4.69 13.22 -8.57
CA PRO A 132 -5.73 13.96 -9.28
C PRO A 132 -5.24 15.25 -9.94
N SER A 133 -4.05 15.74 -9.55
CA SER A 133 -3.50 16.97 -10.09
C SER A 133 -2.00 17.05 -9.85
N THR A 134 -1.31 17.94 -10.56
CA THR A 134 0.11 18.21 -10.33
C THR A 134 0.35 18.67 -8.89
N GLU A 135 -0.53 19.54 -8.38
CA GLU A 135 -0.42 20.07 -7.02
C GLU A 135 -0.53 18.95 -5.98
N ALA A 136 -1.48 18.02 -6.17
CA ALA A 136 -1.64 16.87 -5.26
C ALA A 136 -0.41 15.98 -5.29
N MET A 137 0.17 15.74 -6.45
CA MET A 137 1.40 14.95 -6.57
C MET A 137 2.57 15.63 -5.87
N GLU A 138 2.76 16.92 -6.10
CA GLU A 138 3.83 17.69 -5.46
C GLU A 138 3.69 17.70 -3.93
N GLN A 139 2.46 17.86 -3.45
CA GLN A 139 2.17 17.84 -2.00
C GLN A 139 2.49 16.47 -1.40
N ALA A 140 2.08 15.39 -2.04
CA ALA A 140 2.35 14.04 -1.55
C ALA A 140 3.86 13.75 -1.48
N LEU A 141 4.60 14.14 -2.52
CA LEU A 141 6.05 13.96 -2.54
C LEU A 141 6.74 14.81 -1.48
N ALA A 142 6.26 16.04 -1.28
CA ALA A 142 6.81 16.93 -0.23
C ALA A 142 6.55 16.40 1.18
N MET A 143 5.48 15.63 1.37
CA MET A 143 5.15 14.99 2.65
C MET A 143 5.95 13.70 2.91
N GLY A 144 6.82 13.30 1.99
CA GLY A 144 7.66 12.12 2.15
C GLY A 144 7.04 10.81 1.69
N MET A 145 6.12 10.85 0.75
CA MET A 145 5.44 9.66 0.23
C MET A 145 6.41 8.61 -0.33
N GLU A 146 7.41 9.04 -1.10
CA GLU A 146 8.35 8.11 -1.72
C GLU A 146 9.17 7.33 -0.69
N PRO A 147 9.90 7.97 0.25
CA PRO A 147 10.61 7.20 1.27
C PRO A 147 9.67 6.42 2.18
N GLY A 148 8.48 6.96 2.47
CA GLY A 148 7.48 6.29 3.31
C GLY A 148 7.02 4.96 2.73
N ILE A 149 6.61 4.94 1.47
CA ILE A 149 6.16 3.71 0.84
C ILE A 149 7.32 2.74 0.58
N THR A 150 8.50 3.25 0.27
CA THR A 150 9.69 2.43 0.07
C THR A 150 10.07 1.70 1.36
N GLU A 151 10.05 2.41 2.49
CA GLU A 151 10.31 1.81 3.80
C GLU A 151 9.23 0.80 4.19
N ALA A 152 7.97 1.12 3.90
CA ALA A 152 6.86 0.22 4.19
C ALA A 152 7.03 -1.10 3.42
N VAL A 153 7.22 -1.03 2.11
CA VAL A 153 7.43 -2.22 1.26
C VAL A 153 8.68 -2.98 1.67
N GLY A 154 9.71 -2.29 2.12
CA GLY A 154 10.95 -2.90 2.61
C GLY A 154 10.76 -3.84 3.80
N GLN A 155 9.66 -3.73 4.53
CA GLN A 155 9.37 -4.60 5.67
C GLN A 155 8.84 -5.97 5.26
N ILE A 156 8.42 -6.13 4.01
CA ILE A 156 7.79 -7.36 3.51
C ILE A 156 8.76 -8.55 3.53
N ASP A 157 10.03 -8.33 3.22
CA ASP A 157 11.01 -9.41 3.19
C ASP A 157 11.09 -10.13 4.54
N ALA A 158 11.02 -9.40 5.65
CA ALA A 158 11.04 -9.99 6.99
C ALA A 158 9.80 -10.85 7.25
N ILE A 159 8.65 -10.44 6.74
CA ILE A 159 7.41 -11.22 6.87
C ILE A 159 7.50 -12.52 6.09
N LEU A 160 7.99 -12.45 4.85
CA LEU A 160 8.13 -13.64 4.00
C LEU A 160 9.19 -14.59 4.52
N ALA A 161 10.25 -14.08 5.17
CA ALA A 161 11.29 -14.90 5.78
C ALA A 161 10.76 -15.79 6.90
N GLU A 162 9.68 -15.37 7.57
CA GLU A 162 9.05 -16.18 8.63
C GLU A 162 8.45 -17.48 8.09
N ASP A 163 8.03 -17.50 6.81
CA ASP A 163 7.49 -18.70 6.18
C ASP A 163 8.54 -19.82 6.14
N THR A 164 9.79 -19.45 5.85
CA THR A 164 10.90 -20.40 5.82
C THR A 164 11.21 -20.97 7.20
N VAL A 165 11.12 -20.13 8.24
CA VAL A 165 11.37 -20.53 9.61
C VAL A 165 10.28 -21.46 10.14
N ARG A 166 9.03 -21.31 9.68
CA ARG A 166 7.88 -22.10 10.11
C ARG A 166 7.77 -23.45 9.39
N SER A 167 8.42 -23.58 8.27
CA SER A 167 8.42 -24.82 7.50
C SER A 167 9.64 -25.67 7.89
#